data_873ebdea3ef29e6cdebdc3ab73079cb0
#
_entry.id   873ebdea3ef29e6cdebdc3ab73079cb0
#
_cell.length_a   1.000
_cell.length_b   1.000
_cell.length_c   1.000
_cell.angle_alpha   90.00
_cell.angle_beta   90.00
_cell.angle_gamma   90.00
#
_symmetry.space_group_name_H-M   'P 1'
#
loop_
_entity.id
_entity.type
_entity.pdbx_description
1 polymer ?
#
loop_
_entity_poly.entity_id
_entity_poly.type
_entity_poly.pdbx_seq_one_letter_code
_entity_poly.pdbx_strand_id
1 'polypeptide(L)'
;MLFLQGIARGDWYGAVLRVRAAVNECGFVLEEHPFSGIMMNFRIELLREQAGGFSTALEQQAVLLDATSLANLRAACESPSREPIDAMLVILFVDGDPDKTHVVPAVPG
;
A
#
# COMPACT_ATOMS: atom_id res chain seq x y z
N MET A 1 -9.06 -7.34 11.80
CA MET A 1 -8.28 -7.09 10.57
C MET A 1 -7.80 -5.65 10.54
N LEU A 2 -6.55 -5.46 10.20
CA LEU A 2 -5.94 -4.14 10.10
C LEU A 2 -6.26 -3.53 8.74
N PHE A 3 -6.68 -2.25 8.69
CA PHE A 3 -6.93 -1.56 7.45
C PHE A 3 -5.85 -0.54 7.19
N LEU A 4 -5.25 -0.59 6.02
CA LEU A 4 -4.18 0.30 5.61
C LEU A 4 -4.54 0.92 4.27
N GLN A 5 -4.25 2.21 4.12
CA GLN A 5 -4.49 2.94 2.88
C GLN A 5 -3.22 3.65 2.46
N GLY A 6 -2.97 3.62 1.16
CA GLY A 6 -1.80 4.29 0.63
C GLY A 6 -1.97 4.68 -0.82
N ILE A 7 -0.98 5.39 -1.33
CA ILE A 7 -0.93 5.78 -2.73
C ILE A 7 0.34 5.23 -3.37
N ALA A 8 0.23 4.86 -4.63
CA ALA A 8 1.36 4.42 -5.43
C ALA A 8 1.42 5.27 -6.70
N ARG A 9 2.61 5.74 -7.04
CA ARG A 9 2.82 6.53 -8.25
C ARG A 9 3.27 5.62 -9.38
N GLY A 10 2.99 6.06 -10.60
CA GLY A 10 3.38 5.30 -11.78
C GLY A 10 2.20 4.60 -12.41
N ASP A 11 2.48 3.81 -13.44
CA ASP A 11 1.44 3.08 -14.10
C ASP A 11 0.89 1.98 -13.21
N TRP A 12 -0.37 1.64 -13.45
CA TRP A 12 -1.09 0.68 -12.64
C TRP A 12 -0.36 -0.67 -12.53
N TYR A 13 0.07 -1.17 -13.68
CA TYR A 13 0.67 -2.50 -13.74
C TYR A 13 1.98 -2.56 -12.96
N GLY A 14 2.85 -1.59 -13.20
CA GLY A 14 4.13 -1.53 -12.49
C GLY A 14 3.95 -1.30 -10.99
N ALA A 15 2.96 -0.47 -10.63
CA ALA A 15 2.68 -0.21 -9.22
C ALA A 15 2.20 -1.47 -8.50
N VAL A 16 1.37 -2.29 -9.15
CA VAL A 16 0.93 -3.55 -8.56
C VAL A 16 2.14 -4.45 -8.27
N LEU A 17 3.07 -4.55 -9.20
CA LEU A 17 4.27 -5.37 -9.01
C LEU A 17 5.10 -4.86 -7.84
N ARG A 18 5.22 -3.54 -7.69
CA ARG A 18 5.98 -2.95 -6.59
C ARG A 18 5.32 -3.20 -5.25
N VAL A 19 3.99 -3.12 -5.19
CA VAL A 19 3.28 -3.43 -3.95
C VAL A 19 3.48 -4.89 -3.58
N ARG A 20 3.37 -5.79 -4.54
CA ARG A 20 3.63 -7.21 -4.29
C ARG A 20 5.03 -7.44 -3.75
N ALA A 21 6.02 -6.76 -4.31
CA ALA A 21 7.40 -6.90 -3.86
C ALA A 21 7.55 -6.49 -2.41
N ALA A 22 6.96 -5.35 -2.03
CA ALA A 22 7.03 -4.87 -0.65
C ALA A 22 6.34 -5.83 0.31
N VAL A 23 5.16 -6.32 -0.06
CA VAL A 23 4.44 -7.26 0.79
C VAL A 23 5.24 -8.55 0.97
N ASN A 24 5.83 -9.04 -0.12
CA ASN A 24 6.59 -10.30 -0.06
C ASN A 24 7.84 -10.21 0.80
N GLU A 25 8.36 -9.02 1.05
CA GLU A 25 9.45 -8.87 2.01
C GLU A 25 9.01 -9.08 3.45
N CYS A 26 7.74 -8.85 3.74
CA CYS A 26 7.23 -8.85 5.12
C CYS A 26 6.17 -9.90 5.38
N GLY A 27 5.70 -10.58 4.35
CA GLY A 27 4.62 -11.54 4.47
C GLY A 27 4.14 -12.05 3.13
N PHE A 28 2.82 -12.13 2.97
CA PHE A 28 2.23 -12.77 1.80
C PHE A 28 1.03 -11.98 1.30
N VAL A 29 0.86 -11.93 -0.03
CA VAL A 29 -0.37 -11.47 -0.64
C VAL A 29 -1.32 -12.67 -0.72
N LEU A 30 -2.49 -12.55 -0.11
CA LEU A 30 -3.49 -13.61 -0.11
C LEU A 30 -4.48 -13.44 -1.26
N GLU A 31 -4.91 -12.21 -1.51
CA GLU A 31 -5.86 -11.91 -2.56
C GLU A 31 -5.61 -10.52 -3.11
N GLU A 32 -5.98 -10.32 -4.37
CA GLU A 32 -5.93 -9.03 -5.04
C GLU A 32 -7.26 -8.77 -5.70
N HIS A 33 -7.89 -7.63 -5.40
CA HIS A 33 -9.20 -7.28 -5.95
C HIS A 33 -9.16 -5.86 -6.51
N PRO A 34 -9.11 -5.71 -7.83
CA PRO A 34 -9.24 -4.39 -8.44
C PRO A 34 -10.63 -3.84 -8.21
N PHE A 35 -10.74 -2.61 -7.74
CA PHE A 35 -12.01 -1.93 -7.63
C PHE A 35 -12.32 -1.11 -8.87
N SER A 36 -11.28 -0.53 -9.46
CA SER A 36 -11.40 0.32 -10.62
C SER A 36 -10.04 0.43 -11.27
N GLY A 37 -9.92 1.26 -12.30
CA GLY A 37 -8.63 1.49 -12.94
C GLY A 37 -7.62 2.23 -12.07
N ILE A 38 -8.05 2.79 -10.93
CA ILE A 38 -7.17 3.58 -10.08
C ILE A 38 -7.09 3.07 -8.65
N MET A 39 -7.76 1.97 -8.31
CA MET A 39 -7.78 1.50 -6.94
C MET A 39 -7.79 -0.02 -6.88
N MET A 40 -7.02 -0.57 -5.97
CA MET A 40 -6.94 -2.00 -5.78
C MET A 40 -6.82 -2.36 -4.31
N ASN A 41 -7.48 -3.44 -3.92
CA ASN A 41 -7.33 -4.01 -2.59
C ASN A 41 -6.37 -5.17 -2.64
N PHE A 42 -5.48 -5.20 -1.65
CA PHE A 42 -4.63 -6.36 -1.42
C PHE A 42 -4.98 -6.91 -0.05
N ARG A 43 -5.44 -8.13 0.01
CA ARG A 43 -5.55 -8.80 1.28
C ARG A 43 -4.22 -9.46 1.56
N ILE A 44 -3.60 -9.12 2.70
CA ILE A 44 -2.25 -9.53 3.00
C ILE A 44 -2.15 -10.09 4.41
N GLU A 45 -1.11 -10.88 4.62
CA GLU A 45 -0.76 -11.35 5.94
C GLU A 45 0.70 -10.95 6.17
N LEU A 46 0.94 -10.21 7.24
CA LEU A 46 2.29 -9.78 7.60
C LEU A 46 2.82 -10.65 8.73
N LEU A 47 4.03 -11.13 8.58
CA LEU A 47 4.69 -11.83 9.67
C LEU A 47 4.99 -10.82 10.76
N ARG A 48 4.62 -11.15 11.99
CA ARG A 48 4.70 -10.18 13.09
C ARG A 48 6.09 -9.60 13.25
N GLU A 49 7.11 -10.41 13.14
CA GLU A 49 8.49 -9.97 13.29
C GLU A 49 9.00 -9.13 12.12
N GLN A 50 8.30 -9.16 11.00
CA GLN A 50 8.67 -8.38 9.81
C GLN A 50 7.80 -7.14 9.64
N ALA A 51 6.67 -7.09 10.34
CA ALA A 51 5.68 -6.04 10.10
C ALA A 51 6.23 -4.63 10.41
N GLY A 52 7.18 -4.52 11.33
CA GLY A 52 7.77 -3.23 11.65
C GLY A 52 8.52 -2.59 10.50
N GLY A 53 8.95 -3.36 9.51
CA GLY A 53 9.64 -2.84 8.33
C GLY A 53 8.74 -2.65 7.13
N PHE A 54 7.45 -2.90 7.25
CA PHE A 54 6.56 -2.89 6.09
C PHE A 54 6.41 -1.51 5.47
N SER A 55 6.28 -0.46 6.29
CA SER A 55 6.16 0.89 5.73
C SER A 55 7.41 1.29 4.97
N THR A 56 8.58 0.92 5.47
CA THR A 56 9.84 1.19 4.78
C THR A 56 9.92 0.41 3.47
N ALA A 57 9.52 -0.86 3.48
CA ALA A 57 9.50 -1.66 2.27
C ALA A 57 8.60 -1.03 1.21
N LEU A 58 7.42 -0.52 1.61
CA LEU A 58 6.52 0.17 0.70
C LEU A 58 7.16 1.45 0.18
N GLU A 59 7.78 2.25 1.04
CA GLU A 59 8.43 3.49 0.62
C GLU A 59 9.53 3.23 -0.41
N GLN A 60 10.29 2.17 -0.23
CA GLN A 60 11.33 1.79 -1.20
C GLN A 60 10.74 1.43 -2.55
N GLN A 61 9.47 1.10 -2.59
CA GLN A 61 8.75 0.79 -3.82
C GLN A 61 7.87 1.95 -4.28
N ALA A 62 8.11 3.15 -3.76
CA ALA A 62 7.35 4.36 -4.11
C ALA A 62 5.87 4.24 -3.75
N VAL A 63 5.57 3.58 -2.65
CA VAL A 63 4.21 3.46 -2.12
C VAL A 63 4.20 4.06 -0.72
N LEU A 64 3.28 4.99 -0.48
CA LEU A 64 3.20 5.69 0.79
C LEU A 64 1.87 5.42 1.48
N LEU A 65 1.92 4.97 2.71
CA LEU A 65 0.74 4.86 3.55
C LEU A 65 0.37 6.22 4.12
N ASP A 66 -0.93 6.44 4.35
CA ASP A 66 -1.35 7.67 5.02
C ASP A 66 -0.99 7.61 6.52
N ALA A 67 -1.10 8.76 7.18
CA ALA A 67 -0.68 8.90 8.57
C ALA A 67 -1.47 8.00 9.52
N THR A 68 -2.77 7.87 9.28
CA THR A 68 -3.62 7.02 10.11
C THR A 68 -3.21 5.56 9.97
N SER A 69 -2.92 5.13 8.73
CA SER A 69 -2.49 3.76 8.49
C SER A 69 -1.14 3.47 9.13
N LEU A 70 -0.21 4.42 9.07
CA LEU A 70 1.08 4.26 9.73
C LEU A 70 0.91 4.10 11.24
N ALA A 71 0.04 4.90 11.86
CA ALA A 71 -0.22 4.80 13.29
C ALA A 71 -0.86 3.46 13.64
N ASN A 72 -1.81 3.01 12.83
CA ASN A 72 -2.48 1.73 13.05
C ASN A 72 -1.53 0.56 12.89
N LEU A 73 -0.64 0.63 11.90
CA LEU A 73 0.36 -0.41 11.70
C LEU A 73 1.32 -0.48 12.89
N ARG A 74 1.76 0.67 13.37
CA ARG A 74 2.64 0.73 14.53
C ARG A 74 1.98 0.13 15.76
N ALA A 75 0.72 0.48 15.99
CA ALA A 75 -0.02 -0.07 17.13
C ALA A 75 -0.16 -1.58 17.03
N ALA A 76 -0.40 -2.10 15.83
CA ALA A 76 -0.50 -3.53 15.62
C ALA A 76 0.83 -4.24 15.91
N CYS A 77 1.95 -3.61 15.54
CA CYS A 77 3.27 -4.19 15.79
C CYS A 77 3.62 -4.21 17.28
N GLU A 78 3.06 -3.28 18.05
CA GLU A 78 3.31 -3.19 19.49
C GLU A 78 2.45 -4.15 20.30
N SER A 79 1.49 -4.79 19.67
CA SER A 79 0.65 -5.77 20.34
C SER A 79 1.50 -6.96 20.79
N PRO A 80 1.21 -7.54 21.96
CA PRO A 80 2.01 -8.68 22.47
C PRO A 80 1.73 -9.98 21.74
N SER A 81 0.78 -10.02 20.86
CA SER A 81 0.48 -11.22 20.09
C SER A 81 1.67 -11.63 19.22
N ARG A 82 1.83 -12.91 19.00
CA ARG A 82 2.84 -13.46 18.09
C ARG A 82 2.23 -13.92 16.77
N GLU A 83 0.92 -13.81 16.64
CA GLU A 83 0.26 -14.25 15.42
C GLU A 83 0.52 -13.29 14.28
N PRO A 84 0.50 -13.78 13.03
CA PRO A 84 0.60 -12.90 11.89
C PRO A 84 -0.51 -11.85 11.90
N ILE A 85 -0.24 -10.73 11.25
CA ILE A 85 -1.18 -9.63 11.17
C ILE A 85 -1.95 -9.74 9.86
N ASP A 86 -3.27 -9.96 9.96
CA ASP A 86 -4.16 -9.86 8.81
C ASP A 86 -4.42 -8.41 8.49
N ALA A 87 -4.26 -8.03 7.25
CA ALA A 87 -4.49 -6.65 6.84
C ALA A 87 -5.15 -6.56 5.49
N MET A 88 -5.91 -5.49 5.29
CA MET A 88 -6.44 -5.10 3.99
C MET A 88 -5.70 -3.83 3.60
N LEU A 89 -4.97 -3.90 2.50
CA LEU A 89 -4.20 -2.77 1.98
C LEU A 89 -4.91 -2.23 0.76
N VAL A 90 -5.40 -1.01 0.86
CA VAL A 90 -6.07 -0.32 -0.24
C VAL A 90 -5.09 0.66 -0.86
N ILE A 91 -4.81 0.49 -2.13
CA ILE A 91 -3.86 1.35 -2.84
C ILE A 91 -4.58 2.12 -3.91
N LEU A 92 -4.40 3.44 -3.87
CA LEU A 92 -4.86 4.34 -4.91
C LEU A 92 -3.67 4.59 -5.85
N PHE A 93 -3.87 4.34 -7.13
CA PHE A 93 -2.84 4.56 -8.13
C PHE A 93 -3.00 5.95 -8.71
N VAL A 94 -1.94 6.75 -8.64
CA VAL A 94 -1.95 8.10 -9.19
C VAL A 94 -0.91 8.19 -10.28
N ASP A 95 -1.22 8.98 -11.32
CA ASP A 95 -0.24 9.22 -12.36
C ASP A 95 1.00 9.83 -11.74
N GLY A 96 2.15 9.34 -12.16
CA GLY A 96 3.38 9.64 -11.47
C GLY A 96 3.84 11.08 -11.57
N ASP A 97 3.35 11.83 -12.53
CA ASP A 97 3.87 13.17 -12.80
C ASP A 97 2.90 14.23 -12.29
N PRO A 98 3.26 14.94 -11.22
CA PRO A 98 2.41 16.01 -10.71
C PRO A 98 2.14 17.11 -11.74
N ASP A 99 3.11 17.40 -12.59
CA ASP A 99 2.93 18.40 -13.64
C ASP A 99 1.88 17.95 -14.63
N LYS A 100 1.89 16.70 -14.97
CA LYS A 100 0.90 16.12 -15.86
C LYS A 100 -0.49 16.20 -15.25
N THR A 101 -0.58 15.97 -13.95
CA THR A 101 -1.84 16.08 -13.23
C THR A 101 -2.37 17.50 -13.25
N HIS A 102 -1.48 18.49 -13.18
CA HIS A 102 -1.87 19.90 -13.25
C HIS A 102 -2.36 20.26 -14.63
N VAL A 103 -1.71 19.76 -15.66
CA VAL A 103 -2.07 20.11 -17.03
C VAL A 103 -3.49 19.66 -17.34
N VAL A 104 -3.86 18.48 -16.91
CA VAL A 104 -5.19 17.95 -17.22
C VAL A 104 -6.30 18.81 -16.64
N PRO A 105 -6.27 19.17 -15.36
CA PRO A 105 -7.30 20.06 -14.82
C PRO A 105 -7.24 21.46 -15.40
N ALA A 106 -6.08 21.89 -15.83
CA ALA A 106 -5.91 23.22 -16.37
C ALA A 106 -6.52 23.36 -17.76
N VAL A 107 -6.88 22.28 -18.36
CA VAL A 107 -7.59 22.30 -19.63
C VAL A 107 -9.07 22.18 -19.32
N PRO A 108 -9.72 23.24 -19.00
CA PRO A 108 -11.13 23.13 -18.68
C PRO A 108 -11.86 22.89 -19.94
N GLY A 109 -11.52 22.24 -20.36
CA GLY A 109 -12.31 21.97 -21.67
C GLY A 109 -12.87 22.37 -21.27
#